data_e45368166d494fb8deafd48a247948fd
#
_entry.id   e45368166d494fb8deafd48a247948fd
#
_cell.length_a   1.000
_cell.length_b   1.000
_cell.length_c   1.000
_cell.angle_alpha   90.00
_cell.angle_beta   90.00
_cell.angle_gamma   90.00
#
_symmetry.space_group_name_H-M   'P 1'
#
loop_
_entity.id
_entity.type
_entity.pdbx_description
1 polymer ?
#
loop_
_entity_poly.entity_id
_entity_poly.type
_entity_poly.pdbx_seq_one_letter_code
_entity_poly.pdbx_strand_id
1 'polypeptide(L)'
;MILMKIGIDVKGSVLRIERTSIHDGPGLRTVLFLKGCPLRCRWCSTPESQRSNPEKGYVWERCTGCGICVRSCPEGALSFSEDGQKVRTDFSKCQKCFLCVTKCPQRAIKQYGSFMSVAEAVREITKDEIFFFHSGGGVTISGGEPLNQPDFTSKVLRECRERGIHTAIETTLHAPWESIEKALPWLNVLFVDIKHMDQKNHKEWVGTGNSLIHANIRKINESKYPLEIIVRIPLIPGINDSDANLLAVCNFCNSIHKLKEVELLPYHRLGVETYKNLEADYQLKDLEPPSSDRILERTNLLSKCSMEVPIRIGGGFAGKLPDQIKDRENNQKTGE
;
A
#
# COMPACT_ATOMS: atom_id res chain seq x y z
N MET A 1 -37.56 -15.18 -10.47
CA MET A 1 -36.70 -15.09 -11.66
C MET A 1 -36.05 -13.71 -11.64
N ILE A 2 -34.89 -13.58 -10.92
CA ILE A 2 -34.16 -12.32 -10.78
C ILE A 2 -33.33 -12.15 -12.05
N LEU A 3 -33.69 -11.21 -12.88
CA LEU A 3 -32.89 -10.77 -14.03
C LEU A 3 -31.54 -10.29 -13.49
N MET A 4 -30.50 -11.14 -13.56
CA MET A 4 -29.13 -10.68 -13.48
C MET A 4 -28.90 -9.65 -14.59
N LYS A 5 -28.84 -8.37 -14.22
CA LYS A 5 -28.27 -7.36 -15.10
C LYS A 5 -26.85 -7.81 -15.42
N ILE A 6 -26.61 -8.15 -16.67
CA ILE A 6 -25.27 -8.36 -17.23
C ILE A 6 -24.57 -7.01 -17.18
N GLY A 7 -24.10 -6.64 -16.00
CA GLY A 7 -23.18 -5.51 -15.83
C GLY A 7 -21.80 -5.98 -16.31
N ILE A 8 -21.12 -5.17 -17.11
CA ILE A 8 -19.73 -5.39 -17.49
C ILE A 8 -18.94 -5.74 -16.24
N ASP A 9 -18.39 -6.96 -16.19
CA ASP A 9 -17.61 -7.45 -15.05
C ASP A 9 -16.32 -6.62 -14.95
N VAL A 10 -16.32 -5.68 -14.01
CA VAL A 10 -15.18 -4.77 -13.80
C VAL A 10 -14.02 -5.59 -13.25
N LYS A 11 -12.90 -5.55 -13.97
CA LYS A 11 -11.66 -6.20 -13.56
C LYS A 11 -10.68 -5.18 -13.01
N GLY A 12 -9.99 -5.57 -11.94
CA GLY A 12 -8.87 -4.82 -11.36
C GLY A 12 -7.55 -5.56 -11.55
N SER A 13 -6.48 -4.80 -11.65
CA SER A 13 -5.12 -5.33 -11.60
C SER A 13 -4.71 -5.48 -10.15
N VAL A 14 -4.74 -6.70 -9.65
CA VAL A 14 -4.43 -7.08 -8.28
C VAL A 14 -2.99 -7.57 -8.21
N LEU A 15 -2.20 -7.05 -7.28
CA LEU A 15 -0.82 -7.48 -7.06
C LEU A 15 -0.79 -8.80 -6.28
N ARG A 16 -1.42 -8.81 -5.11
CA ARG A 16 -1.56 -9.96 -4.22
C ARG A 16 -2.69 -9.76 -3.22
N ILE A 17 -3.04 -10.83 -2.54
CA ILE A 17 -3.92 -10.82 -1.38
C ILE A 17 -3.10 -11.32 -0.19
N GLU A 18 -3.08 -10.54 0.88
CA GLU A 18 -2.42 -10.86 2.15
C GLU A 18 -3.47 -11.08 3.22
N ARG A 19 -3.37 -12.22 3.93
CA ARG A 19 -4.36 -12.62 4.92
C ARG A 19 -3.86 -12.41 6.32
N THR A 20 -4.77 -12.23 7.26
CA THR A 20 -4.47 -12.12 8.70
C THR A 20 -3.48 -11.01 9.07
N SER A 21 -3.51 -9.91 8.32
CA SER A 21 -2.75 -8.72 8.71
C SER A 21 -3.30 -8.10 9.98
N ILE A 22 -2.40 -7.64 10.86
CA ILE A 22 -2.71 -6.95 12.13
C ILE A 22 -2.25 -5.48 12.12
N HIS A 23 -1.67 -5.01 10.99
CA HIS A 23 -1.09 -3.68 10.88
C HIS A 23 -1.84 -2.74 9.92
N ASP A 24 -2.87 -3.26 9.26
CA ASP A 24 -3.57 -2.54 8.19
C ASP A 24 -5.00 -2.16 8.58
N GLY A 25 -5.21 -1.94 9.88
CA GLY A 25 -6.48 -1.50 10.46
C GLY A 25 -6.94 -2.33 11.65
N PRO A 26 -8.12 -2.04 12.21
CA PRO A 26 -8.62 -2.74 13.38
C PRO A 26 -8.90 -4.22 13.09
N GLY A 27 -8.61 -5.06 14.08
CA GLY A 27 -8.82 -6.52 14.02
C GLY A 27 -7.93 -7.23 13.00
N LEU A 28 -8.29 -8.47 12.67
CA LEU A 28 -7.61 -9.23 11.62
C LEU A 28 -8.12 -8.78 10.24
N ARG A 29 -7.19 -8.50 9.32
CA ARG A 29 -7.51 -7.95 8.00
C ARG A 29 -7.09 -8.89 6.87
N THR A 30 -7.90 -8.93 5.83
CA THR A 30 -7.44 -9.34 4.50
C THR A 30 -7.08 -8.09 3.72
N VAL A 31 -5.84 -7.99 3.27
CA VAL A 31 -5.37 -6.85 2.48
C VAL A 31 -5.33 -7.20 1.01
N LEU A 32 -6.08 -6.46 0.21
CA LEU A 32 -6.08 -6.57 -1.25
C LEU A 32 -5.13 -5.51 -1.82
N PHE A 33 -3.93 -5.93 -2.21
CA PHE A 33 -2.95 -5.03 -2.83
C PHE A 33 -3.22 -4.86 -4.31
N LEU A 34 -3.42 -3.62 -4.76
CA LEU A 34 -3.64 -3.29 -6.18
C LEU A 34 -2.35 -2.84 -6.84
N LYS A 35 -2.31 -2.93 -8.18
CA LYS A 35 -1.24 -2.40 -9.01
C LYS A 35 -1.61 -1.02 -9.58
N GLY A 36 -0.58 -0.26 -9.93
CA GLY A 36 -0.69 1.10 -10.43
C GLY A 36 -0.57 2.14 -9.33
N CYS A 37 0.52 2.92 -9.35
CA CYS A 37 0.72 4.05 -8.47
C CYS A 37 1.20 5.24 -9.29
N PRO A 38 0.62 6.45 -9.13
CA PRO A 38 1.11 7.65 -9.81
C PRO A 38 2.39 8.18 -9.17
N LEU A 39 2.68 7.77 -7.93
CA LEU A 39 3.87 8.22 -7.20
C LEU A 39 5.10 7.38 -7.56
N ARG A 40 6.28 7.97 -7.31
CA ARG A 40 7.61 7.35 -7.51
C ARG A 40 8.48 7.59 -6.29
N CYS A 41 7.93 7.23 -5.11
CA CYS A 41 8.66 7.35 -3.85
C CYS A 41 9.99 6.61 -3.93
N ARG A 42 11.11 7.28 -3.62
CA ARG A 42 12.45 6.66 -3.68
C ARG A 42 12.63 5.55 -2.65
N TRP A 43 11.81 5.53 -1.60
CA TRP A 43 11.78 4.48 -0.56
C TRP A 43 10.64 3.47 -0.73
N CYS A 44 10.04 3.35 -1.90
CA CYS A 44 8.89 2.48 -2.08
C CYS A 44 9.20 1.04 -1.64
N SER A 45 8.38 0.50 -0.73
CA SER A 45 8.54 -0.88 -0.24
C SER A 45 7.90 -1.93 -1.16
N THR A 46 7.10 -1.49 -2.12
CA THR A 46 6.31 -2.35 -3.01
C THR A 46 6.49 -1.90 -4.47
N PRO A 47 7.73 -1.90 -5.03
CA PRO A 47 7.99 -1.37 -6.37
C PRO A 47 7.20 -2.11 -7.47
N GLU A 48 6.87 -3.38 -7.26
CA GLU A 48 6.04 -4.18 -8.15
C GLU A 48 4.58 -3.70 -8.23
N SER A 49 4.17 -2.81 -7.34
CA SER A 49 2.85 -2.17 -7.42
C SER A 49 2.81 -0.93 -8.32
N GLN A 50 3.97 -0.37 -8.70
CA GLN A 50 4.03 0.92 -9.41
C GLN A 50 3.43 0.88 -10.81
N ARG A 51 3.67 -0.20 -11.57
CA ARG A 51 3.09 -0.38 -12.90
C ARG A 51 1.67 -0.91 -12.79
N SER A 52 0.75 -0.44 -13.64
CA SER A 52 -0.66 -0.82 -13.58
C SER A 52 -0.92 -2.24 -14.08
N ASN A 53 -0.14 -2.71 -15.05
CA ASN A 53 -0.32 -4.04 -15.63
C ASN A 53 0.51 -5.10 -14.89
N PRO A 54 0.07 -6.35 -14.89
CA PRO A 54 0.90 -7.47 -14.46
C PRO A 54 2.25 -7.48 -15.17
N GLU A 55 3.30 -7.83 -14.43
CA GLU A 55 4.68 -7.87 -14.93
C GLU A 55 5.44 -9.05 -14.39
N LYS A 56 6.57 -9.35 -14.98
CA LYS A 56 7.45 -10.42 -14.51
C LYS A 56 8.72 -9.85 -13.91
N GLY A 57 9.30 -10.60 -12.97
CA GLY A 57 10.62 -10.34 -12.43
C GLY A 57 11.43 -11.63 -12.36
N TYR A 58 12.71 -11.52 -12.08
CA TYR A 58 13.66 -12.61 -12.09
C TYR A 58 14.34 -12.79 -10.75
N VAL A 59 14.31 -14.00 -10.22
CA VAL A 59 15.09 -14.44 -9.06
C VAL A 59 16.30 -15.19 -9.62
N TRP A 60 17.35 -14.44 -9.94
CA TRP A 60 18.49 -14.95 -10.69
C TRP A 60 19.21 -16.08 -9.96
N GLU A 61 19.24 -16.07 -8.66
CA GLU A 61 19.86 -17.11 -7.83
C GLU A 61 19.20 -18.49 -8.01
N ARG A 62 17.96 -18.52 -8.53
CA ARG A 62 17.24 -19.76 -8.83
C ARG A 62 17.39 -20.21 -10.28
N CYS A 63 17.95 -19.37 -11.15
CA CYS A 63 18.06 -19.69 -12.57
C CYS A 63 19.20 -20.65 -12.84
N THR A 64 18.90 -21.82 -13.39
CA THR A 64 19.90 -22.83 -13.78
C THR A 64 20.33 -22.75 -15.25
N GLY A 65 19.87 -21.74 -16.01
CA GLY A 65 20.19 -21.60 -17.44
C GLY A 65 19.56 -22.68 -18.35
N CYS A 66 18.57 -23.43 -17.88
CA CYS A 66 18.01 -24.58 -18.62
C CYS A 66 17.31 -24.24 -19.95
N GLY A 67 17.00 -22.96 -20.22
CA GLY A 67 16.41 -22.46 -21.45
C GLY A 67 14.97 -22.86 -21.73
N ILE A 68 14.26 -23.53 -20.80
CA ILE A 68 12.87 -23.95 -20.99
C ILE A 68 11.98 -22.74 -21.30
N CYS A 69 12.17 -21.63 -20.57
CA CYS A 69 11.38 -20.40 -20.77
C CYS A 69 11.59 -19.80 -22.16
N VAL A 70 12.81 -19.87 -22.69
CA VAL A 70 13.17 -19.40 -24.05
C VAL A 70 12.43 -20.24 -25.09
N ARG A 71 12.58 -21.58 -25.01
CA ARG A 71 11.94 -22.52 -25.97
C ARG A 71 10.42 -22.52 -25.87
N SER A 72 9.86 -22.19 -24.71
CA SER A 72 8.40 -22.17 -24.50
C SER A 72 7.75 -20.85 -24.87
N CYS A 73 8.50 -19.82 -25.22
CA CYS A 73 7.93 -18.51 -25.54
C CYS A 73 7.33 -18.53 -26.96
N PRO A 74 5.99 -18.40 -27.11
CA PRO A 74 5.35 -18.48 -28.44
C PRO A 74 5.76 -17.33 -29.36
N GLU A 75 6.10 -16.18 -28.78
CA GLU A 75 6.47 -14.98 -29.51
C GLU A 75 8.00 -14.85 -29.72
N GLY A 76 8.79 -15.81 -29.27
CA GLY A 76 10.24 -15.71 -29.30
C GLY A 76 10.79 -14.47 -28.59
N ALA A 77 10.06 -13.98 -27.59
CA ALA A 77 10.39 -12.75 -26.85
C ALA A 77 11.49 -12.96 -25.79
N LEU A 78 11.98 -14.18 -25.60
CA LEU A 78 13.01 -14.51 -24.61
C LEU A 78 14.25 -15.03 -25.32
N SER A 79 15.41 -14.55 -24.91
CA SER A 79 16.72 -14.99 -25.37
C SER A 79 17.70 -15.04 -24.21
N PHE A 80 18.79 -15.76 -24.34
CA PHE A 80 19.91 -15.62 -23.42
C PHE A 80 20.65 -14.30 -23.63
N SER A 81 21.23 -13.75 -22.55
CA SER A 81 22.22 -12.69 -22.64
C SER A 81 23.47 -13.17 -23.39
N GLU A 82 24.30 -12.26 -23.86
CA GLU A 82 25.53 -12.59 -24.62
C GLU A 82 26.46 -13.50 -23.86
N ASP A 83 26.54 -13.34 -22.54
CA ASP A 83 27.31 -14.20 -21.62
C ASP A 83 26.64 -15.55 -21.32
N GLY A 84 25.43 -15.78 -21.81
CA GLY A 84 24.67 -17.01 -21.60
C GLY A 84 24.12 -17.19 -20.16
N GLN A 85 24.35 -16.23 -19.26
CA GLN A 85 24.06 -16.42 -17.84
C GLN A 85 22.63 -16.03 -17.47
N LYS A 86 22.03 -15.09 -18.18
CA LYS A 86 20.71 -14.54 -17.88
C LYS A 86 19.78 -14.63 -19.08
N VAL A 87 18.48 -14.66 -18.79
CA VAL A 87 17.46 -14.58 -19.82
C VAL A 87 16.99 -13.13 -19.94
N ARG A 88 17.01 -12.61 -21.15
CA ARG A 88 16.52 -11.26 -21.47
C ARG A 88 15.15 -11.33 -22.09
N THR A 89 14.35 -10.27 -21.90
CA THR A 89 13.03 -10.12 -22.51
C THR A 89 13.06 -8.99 -23.53
N ASP A 90 12.68 -9.31 -24.75
CA ASP A 90 12.28 -8.31 -25.73
C ASP A 90 10.83 -7.90 -25.46
N PHE A 91 10.66 -6.74 -24.81
CA PHE A 91 9.34 -6.23 -24.44
C PHE A 91 8.51 -5.79 -25.64
N SER A 92 9.11 -5.60 -26.82
CA SER A 92 8.37 -5.27 -28.06
C SER A 92 7.59 -6.47 -28.59
N LYS A 93 8.09 -7.69 -28.33
CA LYS A 93 7.47 -8.96 -28.72
C LYS A 93 6.63 -9.58 -27.62
N CYS A 94 6.90 -9.26 -26.35
CA CYS A 94 6.30 -9.94 -25.20
C CYS A 94 4.82 -9.60 -25.03
N GLN A 95 3.94 -10.56 -25.26
CA GLN A 95 2.48 -10.45 -25.06
C GLN A 95 2.04 -10.61 -23.60
N LYS A 96 2.98 -10.75 -22.65
CA LYS A 96 2.69 -10.93 -21.21
C LYS A 96 1.75 -12.12 -20.91
N CYS A 97 1.86 -13.19 -21.66
CA CYS A 97 1.08 -14.43 -21.46
C CYS A 97 1.54 -15.22 -20.23
N PHE A 98 2.69 -14.89 -19.62
CA PHE A 98 3.29 -15.52 -18.45
C PHE A 98 3.56 -17.03 -18.56
N LEU A 99 3.55 -17.61 -19.76
CA LEU A 99 3.87 -19.02 -19.96
C LEU A 99 5.28 -19.36 -19.47
N CYS A 100 6.23 -18.44 -19.62
CA CYS A 100 7.59 -18.57 -19.08
C CYS A 100 7.64 -18.71 -17.54
N VAL A 101 6.67 -18.13 -16.82
CA VAL A 101 6.54 -18.26 -15.36
C VAL A 101 6.09 -19.68 -15.01
N THR A 102 5.01 -20.14 -15.62
CA THR A 102 4.41 -21.46 -15.34
C THR A 102 5.31 -22.62 -15.77
N LYS A 103 6.12 -22.43 -16.81
CA LYS A 103 7.06 -23.44 -17.34
C LYS A 103 8.41 -23.44 -16.64
N CYS A 104 8.71 -22.47 -15.76
CA CYS A 104 9.99 -22.41 -15.07
C CYS A 104 10.04 -23.43 -13.91
N PRO A 105 10.82 -24.53 -14.00
CA PRO A 105 10.85 -25.57 -12.96
C PRO A 105 11.47 -25.05 -11.66
N GLN A 106 12.39 -24.10 -11.76
CA GLN A 106 13.06 -23.49 -10.59
C GLN A 106 12.30 -22.29 -10.03
N ARG A 107 11.14 -21.91 -10.61
CA ARG A 107 10.41 -20.71 -10.22
C ARG A 107 11.29 -19.45 -10.17
N ALA A 108 12.27 -19.39 -11.06
CA ALA A 108 13.19 -18.27 -11.20
C ALA A 108 12.51 -17.04 -11.85
N ILE A 109 11.39 -17.23 -12.55
CA ILE A 109 10.60 -16.14 -13.10
C ILE A 109 9.33 -16.03 -12.27
N LYS A 110 9.08 -14.84 -11.71
CA LYS A 110 7.89 -14.53 -10.91
C LYS A 110 6.94 -13.65 -11.72
N GLN A 111 5.65 -13.84 -11.52
CA GLN A 111 4.62 -12.91 -11.96
C GLN A 111 4.21 -12.01 -10.79
N TYR A 112 4.19 -10.71 -11.02
CA TYR A 112 3.68 -9.71 -10.09
C TYR A 112 2.35 -9.18 -10.60
N GLY A 113 1.28 -9.63 -9.94
CA GLY A 113 -0.09 -9.25 -10.22
C GLY A 113 -0.78 -10.11 -11.26
N SER A 114 -2.10 -10.01 -11.23
CA SER A 114 -3.04 -10.62 -12.17
C SER A 114 -4.31 -9.77 -12.26
N PHE A 115 -5.11 -9.97 -13.30
CA PHE A 115 -6.44 -9.37 -13.36
C PHE A 115 -7.43 -10.24 -12.61
N MET A 116 -8.24 -9.61 -11.78
CA MET A 116 -9.35 -10.24 -11.05
C MET A 116 -10.64 -9.45 -11.28
N SER A 117 -11.75 -10.15 -11.40
CA SER A 117 -13.07 -9.54 -11.35
C SER A 117 -13.43 -9.14 -9.91
N VAL A 118 -14.41 -8.26 -9.75
CA VAL A 118 -14.95 -7.89 -8.42
C VAL A 118 -15.44 -9.14 -7.68
N ALA A 119 -16.16 -10.02 -8.37
CA ALA A 119 -16.67 -11.25 -7.78
C ALA A 119 -15.56 -12.19 -7.30
N GLU A 120 -14.46 -12.32 -8.06
CA GLU A 120 -13.30 -13.11 -7.64
C GLU A 120 -12.62 -12.51 -6.41
N ALA A 121 -12.39 -11.18 -6.40
CA ALA A 121 -11.79 -10.49 -5.26
C ALA A 121 -12.63 -10.64 -3.98
N VAL A 122 -13.94 -10.41 -4.07
CA VAL A 122 -14.86 -10.57 -2.93
C VAL A 122 -14.90 -12.01 -2.44
N ARG A 123 -14.95 -12.99 -3.34
CA ARG A 123 -14.89 -14.42 -2.96
C ARG A 123 -13.60 -14.76 -2.20
N GLU A 124 -12.46 -14.19 -2.60
CA GLU A 124 -11.22 -14.40 -1.85
C GLU A 124 -11.26 -13.73 -0.47
N ILE A 125 -11.80 -12.52 -0.36
CA ILE A 125 -11.93 -11.78 0.89
C ILE A 125 -12.85 -12.52 1.87
N THR A 126 -14.00 -13.01 1.41
CA THR A 126 -15.00 -13.68 2.26
C THR A 126 -14.55 -15.02 2.83
N LYS A 127 -13.46 -15.61 2.35
CA LYS A 127 -12.86 -16.80 2.97
C LYS A 127 -12.41 -16.56 4.41
N ASP A 128 -12.14 -15.30 4.76
CA ASP A 128 -11.65 -14.90 6.08
C ASP A 128 -12.75 -14.28 6.97
N GLU A 129 -14.02 -14.32 6.53
CA GLU A 129 -15.14 -13.64 7.19
C GLU A 129 -15.31 -14.03 8.67
N ILE A 130 -15.04 -15.29 9.00
CA ILE A 130 -15.09 -15.78 10.39
C ILE A 130 -14.07 -15.04 11.28
N PHE A 131 -12.88 -14.74 10.76
CA PHE A 131 -11.87 -14.00 11.50
C PHE A 131 -12.26 -12.53 11.65
N PHE A 132 -12.90 -11.94 10.65
CA PHE A 132 -13.40 -10.57 10.72
C PHE A 132 -14.45 -10.43 11.81
N PHE A 133 -15.41 -11.35 11.85
CA PHE A 133 -16.46 -11.34 12.86
C PHE A 133 -15.92 -11.42 14.30
N HIS A 134 -14.96 -12.29 14.57
CA HIS A 134 -14.41 -12.48 15.91
C HIS A 134 -13.43 -11.38 16.34
N SER A 135 -12.78 -10.70 15.42
CA SER A 135 -11.74 -9.71 15.74
C SER A 135 -12.20 -8.25 15.57
N GLY A 136 -13.41 -8.01 15.02
CA GLY A 136 -13.79 -6.68 14.58
C GLY A 136 -13.00 -6.21 13.32
N GLY A 137 -12.40 -7.16 12.60
CA GLY A 137 -11.57 -6.90 11.42
C GLY A 137 -12.36 -6.75 10.13
N GLY A 138 -11.69 -6.92 9.00
CA GLY A 138 -12.33 -6.80 7.69
C GLY A 138 -11.35 -6.74 6.53
N VAL A 139 -11.70 -5.99 5.49
CA VAL A 139 -10.86 -5.81 4.31
C VAL A 139 -10.17 -4.45 4.31
N THR A 140 -8.91 -4.43 3.87
CA THR A 140 -8.19 -3.20 3.51
C THR A 140 -7.77 -3.28 2.06
N ILE A 141 -8.07 -2.26 1.27
CA ILE A 141 -7.56 -2.15 -0.10
C ILE A 141 -6.35 -1.23 -0.08
N SER A 142 -5.21 -1.74 -0.52
CA SER A 142 -3.90 -1.10 -0.47
C SER A 142 -3.11 -1.37 -1.77
N GLY A 143 -1.79 -1.27 -1.74
CA GLY A 143 -0.89 -1.66 -2.83
C GLY A 143 -0.11 -0.51 -3.44
N GLY A 144 -0.41 -0.16 -4.71
CA GLY A 144 0.06 1.07 -5.33
C GLY A 144 -0.79 2.25 -4.89
N GLU A 145 -1.75 2.66 -5.72
CA GLU A 145 -2.78 3.64 -5.37
C GLU A 145 -4.15 3.03 -5.74
N PRO A 146 -4.95 2.60 -4.77
CA PRO A 146 -6.24 1.99 -5.05
C PRO A 146 -7.20 2.88 -5.84
N LEU A 147 -7.11 4.19 -5.66
CA LEU A 147 -7.94 5.18 -6.35
C LEU A 147 -7.55 5.38 -7.84
N ASN A 148 -6.46 4.74 -8.29
CA ASN A 148 -6.12 4.59 -9.70
C ASN A 148 -7.04 3.60 -10.43
N GLN A 149 -7.75 2.75 -9.67
CA GLN A 149 -8.73 1.79 -10.17
C GLN A 149 -10.10 2.01 -9.50
N PRO A 150 -10.70 3.23 -9.61
CA PRO A 150 -11.79 3.67 -8.77
C PRO A 150 -13.06 2.82 -8.89
N ASP A 151 -13.38 2.34 -10.09
CA ASP A 151 -14.58 1.51 -10.32
C ASP A 151 -14.43 0.10 -9.73
N PHE A 152 -13.25 -0.48 -9.79
CA PHE A 152 -12.97 -1.76 -9.16
C PHE A 152 -12.95 -1.62 -7.64
N THR A 153 -12.19 -0.65 -7.12
CA THR A 153 -12.05 -0.38 -5.69
C THR A 153 -13.40 -0.10 -5.04
N SER A 154 -14.20 0.82 -5.59
CA SER A 154 -15.50 1.17 -5.02
C SER A 154 -16.49 0.01 -5.03
N LYS A 155 -16.49 -0.83 -6.08
CA LYS A 155 -17.36 -2.00 -6.16
C LYS A 155 -16.97 -3.08 -5.17
N VAL A 156 -15.66 -3.37 -5.00
CA VAL A 156 -15.18 -4.33 -3.97
C VAL A 156 -15.56 -3.85 -2.57
N LEU A 157 -15.30 -2.56 -2.26
CA LEU A 157 -15.67 -1.96 -0.97
C LEU A 157 -17.18 -2.07 -0.72
N ARG A 158 -18.00 -1.72 -1.72
CA ARG A 158 -19.46 -1.80 -1.62
C ARG A 158 -19.92 -3.22 -1.30
N GLU A 159 -19.48 -4.20 -2.10
CA GLU A 159 -19.85 -5.61 -1.92
C GLU A 159 -19.46 -6.15 -0.53
N CYS A 160 -18.30 -5.73 -0.02
CA CYS A 160 -17.87 -6.07 1.33
C CYS A 160 -18.73 -5.38 2.39
N ARG A 161 -19.01 -4.08 2.22
CA ARG A 161 -19.83 -3.29 3.16
C ARG A 161 -21.26 -3.81 3.26
N GLU A 162 -21.86 -4.18 2.13
CA GLU A 162 -23.21 -4.76 2.06
C GLU A 162 -23.31 -6.13 2.76
N ARG A 163 -22.17 -6.82 2.95
CA ARG A 163 -22.05 -8.05 3.76
C ARG A 163 -21.74 -7.81 5.23
N GLY A 164 -21.68 -6.54 5.66
CA GLY A 164 -21.32 -6.19 7.03
C GLY A 164 -19.82 -6.29 7.33
N ILE A 165 -18.96 -6.50 6.31
CA ILE A 165 -17.50 -6.53 6.49
C ILE A 165 -17.00 -5.09 6.65
N HIS A 166 -16.20 -4.87 7.69
CA HIS A 166 -15.55 -3.57 7.93
C HIS A 166 -14.53 -3.27 6.83
N THR A 167 -14.56 -2.05 6.28
CA THR A 167 -13.81 -1.66 5.10
C THR A 167 -12.82 -0.55 5.39
N ALA A 168 -11.64 -0.67 4.84
CA ALA A 168 -10.61 0.36 4.89
C ALA A 168 -9.90 0.51 3.54
N ILE A 169 -9.26 1.64 3.32
CA ILE A 169 -8.40 1.92 2.19
C ILE A 169 -7.11 2.58 2.67
N GLU A 170 -5.99 2.19 2.10
CA GLU A 170 -4.70 2.86 2.25
C GLU A 170 -4.38 3.59 0.96
N THR A 171 -4.25 4.90 1.03
CA THR A 171 -4.13 5.75 -0.15
C THR A 171 -3.24 6.96 0.11
N THR A 172 -2.65 7.47 -0.94
CA THR A 172 -1.97 8.75 -0.92
C THR A 172 -2.93 9.90 -1.19
N LEU A 173 -4.16 9.62 -1.64
CA LEU A 173 -5.14 10.59 -2.14
C LEU A 173 -4.63 11.43 -3.33
N HIS A 174 -3.58 10.98 -4.01
CA HIS A 174 -3.15 11.60 -5.26
C HIS A 174 -4.00 11.09 -6.44
N ALA A 175 -5.29 11.42 -6.42
CA ALA A 175 -6.29 11.01 -7.38
C ALA A 175 -7.29 12.15 -7.65
N PRO A 176 -7.98 12.16 -8.81
CA PRO A 176 -9.11 13.06 -9.04
C PRO A 176 -10.20 12.85 -7.99
N TRP A 177 -10.90 13.93 -7.64
CA TRP A 177 -11.95 13.86 -6.63
C TRP A 177 -13.05 12.84 -6.95
N GLU A 178 -13.44 12.75 -8.21
CA GLU A 178 -14.46 11.82 -8.71
C GLU A 178 -14.08 10.35 -8.42
N SER A 179 -12.79 10.03 -8.43
CA SER A 179 -12.29 8.70 -8.06
C SER A 179 -12.42 8.44 -6.58
N ILE A 180 -12.12 9.45 -5.75
CA ILE A 180 -12.22 9.39 -4.30
C ILE A 180 -13.68 9.25 -3.89
N GLU A 181 -14.55 10.10 -4.41
CA GLU A 181 -15.97 10.17 -4.06
C GLU A 181 -16.71 8.85 -4.30
N LYS A 182 -16.30 8.05 -5.31
CA LYS A 182 -16.84 6.70 -5.54
C LYS A 182 -16.61 5.74 -4.37
N ALA A 183 -15.49 5.89 -3.66
CA ALA A 183 -15.10 5.00 -2.56
C ALA A 183 -15.68 5.45 -1.20
N LEU A 184 -15.78 6.75 -0.95
CA LEU A 184 -16.14 7.32 0.36
C LEU A 184 -17.40 6.73 1.01
N PRO A 185 -18.52 6.47 0.29
CA PRO A 185 -19.75 5.92 0.90
C PRO A 185 -19.55 4.53 1.54
N TRP A 186 -18.49 3.83 1.11
CA TRP A 186 -18.25 2.42 1.44
C TRP A 186 -17.13 2.24 2.44
N LEU A 187 -16.54 3.34 2.99
CA LEU A 187 -15.42 3.30 3.92
C LEU A 187 -15.86 3.46 5.37
N ASN A 188 -15.22 2.68 6.24
CA ASN A 188 -15.19 2.91 7.68
C ASN A 188 -13.93 3.71 8.06
N VAL A 189 -12.77 3.32 7.52
CA VAL A 189 -11.48 3.93 7.83
C VAL A 189 -10.73 4.28 6.55
N LEU A 190 -10.12 5.44 6.57
CA LEU A 190 -9.24 5.95 5.54
C LEU A 190 -7.84 6.13 6.14
N PHE A 191 -6.88 5.31 5.71
CA PHE A 191 -5.47 5.56 5.96
C PHE A 191 -4.93 6.45 4.86
N VAL A 192 -4.31 7.57 5.24
CA VAL A 192 -3.71 8.51 4.30
C VAL A 192 -2.26 8.79 4.63
N ASP A 193 -1.40 8.64 3.63
CA ASP A 193 0.03 8.89 3.78
C ASP A 193 0.37 10.37 3.57
N ILE A 194 0.95 11.01 4.59
CA ILE A 194 1.62 12.31 4.46
C ILE A 194 3.12 12.07 4.36
N LYS A 195 3.66 12.18 3.15
CA LYS A 195 5.05 11.80 2.87
C LYS A 195 6.04 12.95 3.08
N HIS A 196 5.64 14.18 2.83
CA HIS A 196 6.37 15.42 3.12
C HIS A 196 5.43 16.62 3.04
N MET A 197 5.55 17.59 3.92
CA MET A 197 4.70 18.80 3.93
C MET A 197 5.16 19.84 2.90
N ASP A 198 6.47 20.00 2.71
CA ASP A 198 7.01 20.90 1.69
C ASP A 198 6.81 20.34 0.29
N GLN A 199 6.22 21.16 -0.60
CA GLN A 199 5.84 20.74 -1.95
C GLN A 199 7.04 20.42 -2.84
N LYS A 200 8.16 21.16 -2.70
CA LYS A 200 9.37 20.96 -3.50
C LYS A 200 10.03 19.65 -3.12
N ASN A 201 10.22 19.41 -1.82
CA ASN A 201 10.77 18.17 -1.30
C ASN A 201 9.86 16.98 -1.60
N HIS A 202 8.54 17.14 -1.48
CA HIS A 202 7.60 16.07 -1.88
C HIS A 202 7.77 15.72 -3.36
N LYS A 203 7.87 16.71 -4.25
CA LYS A 203 8.10 16.46 -5.68
C LYS A 203 9.44 15.78 -5.94
N GLU A 204 10.49 16.17 -5.23
CA GLU A 204 11.83 15.58 -5.38
C GLU A 204 11.87 14.11 -4.97
N TRP A 205 11.28 13.78 -3.82
CA TRP A 205 11.40 12.45 -3.21
C TRP A 205 10.29 11.47 -3.59
N VAL A 206 9.16 12.01 -4.03
CA VAL A 206 7.93 11.24 -4.29
C VAL A 206 7.52 11.30 -5.77
N GLY A 207 8.12 12.19 -6.55
CA GLY A 207 7.89 12.35 -7.98
C GLY A 207 6.78 13.33 -8.36
N THR A 208 5.98 13.81 -7.40
CA THR A 208 4.87 14.75 -7.63
C THR A 208 4.69 15.69 -6.44
N GLY A 209 3.98 16.82 -6.62
CA GLY A 209 3.63 17.72 -5.53
C GLY A 209 2.53 17.18 -4.64
N ASN A 210 2.35 17.78 -3.45
CA ASN A 210 1.38 17.35 -2.44
C ASN A 210 0.09 18.19 -2.39
N SER A 211 -0.02 19.25 -3.18
CA SER A 211 -1.17 20.19 -3.12
C SER A 211 -2.51 19.48 -3.33
N LEU A 212 -2.58 18.55 -4.31
CA LEU A 212 -3.77 17.75 -4.57
C LEU A 212 -4.12 16.86 -3.38
N ILE A 213 -3.12 16.23 -2.78
CA ILE A 213 -3.29 15.36 -1.60
C ILE A 213 -3.89 16.17 -0.45
N HIS A 214 -3.30 17.30 -0.09
CA HIS A 214 -3.79 18.17 0.98
C HIS A 214 -5.19 18.72 0.71
N ALA A 215 -5.49 19.10 -0.54
CA ALA A 215 -6.82 19.55 -0.94
C ALA A 215 -7.86 18.44 -0.76
N ASN A 216 -7.54 17.20 -1.17
CA ASN A 216 -8.41 16.06 -1.04
C ASN A 216 -8.65 15.68 0.44
N ILE A 217 -7.62 15.72 1.29
CA ILE A 217 -7.78 15.48 2.74
C ILE A 217 -8.76 16.49 3.34
N ARG A 218 -8.60 17.80 3.06
CA ARG A 218 -9.53 18.83 3.56
C ARG A 218 -10.94 18.59 3.07
N LYS A 219 -11.11 18.26 1.80
CA LYS A 219 -12.43 18.00 1.21
C LYS A 219 -13.11 16.76 1.81
N ILE A 220 -12.35 15.71 2.14
CA ILE A 220 -12.88 14.54 2.85
C ILE A 220 -13.26 14.91 4.28
N ASN A 221 -12.42 15.69 4.97
CA ASN A 221 -12.66 16.16 6.33
C ASN A 221 -14.01 16.92 6.45
N GLU A 222 -14.34 17.73 5.46
CA GLU A 222 -15.59 18.49 5.38
C GLU A 222 -16.77 17.69 4.80
N SER A 223 -16.53 16.50 4.30
CA SER A 223 -17.56 15.67 3.68
C SER A 223 -18.57 15.12 4.70
N LYS A 224 -19.77 14.77 4.25
CA LYS A 224 -20.83 14.17 5.06
C LYS A 224 -20.58 12.70 5.44
N TYR A 225 -19.56 12.07 4.88
CA TYR A 225 -19.31 10.63 5.08
C TYR A 225 -18.76 10.37 6.48
N PRO A 226 -19.35 9.44 7.25
CA PRO A 226 -18.96 9.13 8.62
C PRO A 226 -17.80 8.12 8.66
N LEU A 227 -16.63 8.54 8.17
CA LEU A 227 -15.42 7.74 8.18
C LEU A 227 -14.38 8.33 9.14
N GLU A 228 -13.51 7.48 9.66
CA GLU A 228 -12.36 7.87 10.46
C GLU A 228 -11.13 8.03 9.56
N ILE A 229 -10.32 9.05 9.81
CA ILE A 229 -9.05 9.27 9.11
C ILE A 229 -7.91 8.88 10.04
N ILE A 230 -7.00 8.05 9.54
CA ILE A 230 -5.72 7.76 10.18
C ILE A 230 -4.62 8.29 9.26
N VAL A 231 -3.83 9.22 9.79
CA VAL A 231 -2.70 9.78 9.05
C VAL A 231 -1.48 8.90 9.29
N ARG A 232 -0.85 8.44 8.22
CA ARG A 232 0.41 7.68 8.25
C ARG A 232 1.58 8.54 7.79
N ILE A 233 2.65 8.51 8.54
CA ILE A 233 3.88 9.25 8.26
C ILE A 233 5.01 8.24 8.10
N PRO A 234 5.43 7.90 6.87
CA PRO A 234 6.65 7.14 6.69
C PRO A 234 7.83 7.97 7.18
N LEU A 235 8.57 7.49 8.17
CA LEU A 235 9.65 8.20 8.82
C LEU A 235 10.98 7.82 8.16
N ILE A 236 11.43 8.64 7.21
CA ILE A 236 12.62 8.39 6.40
C ILE A 236 13.77 9.28 6.89
N PRO A 237 14.84 8.71 7.47
CA PRO A 237 15.93 9.48 8.05
C PRO A 237 16.56 10.48 7.07
N GLY A 238 16.70 11.74 7.49
CA GLY A 238 17.32 12.82 6.70
C GLY A 238 16.48 13.32 5.51
N ILE A 239 15.28 12.74 5.28
CA ILE A 239 14.41 13.15 4.17
C ILE A 239 13.19 13.89 4.69
N ASN A 240 12.38 13.28 5.54
CA ASN A 240 11.14 13.87 6.04
C ASN A 240 11.03 13.90 7.57
N ASP A 241 12.07 13.49 8.27
CA ASP A 241 12.11 13.36 9.73
C ASP A 241 12.64 14.60 10.46
N SER A 242 12.80 15.76 9.75
CA SER A 242 13.19 17.01 10.37
C SER A 242 12.10 17.59 11.26
N ASP A 243 12.51 18.32 12.31
CA ASP A 243 11.58 18.98 13.24
C ASP A 243 10.60 19.88 12.49
N ALA A 244 11.09 20.67 11.54
CA ALA A 244 10.25 21.56 10.76
C ALA A 244 9.16 20.83 9.97
N ASN A 245 9.48 19.68 9.35
CA ASN A 245 8.52 18.90 8.62
C ASN A 245 7.50 18.24 9.55
N LEU A 246 7.94 17.64 10.66
CA LEU A 246 7.06 16.98 11.61
C LEU A 246 6.12 17.98 12.32
N LEU A 247 6.60 19.16 12.69
CA LEU A 247 5.74 20.23 13.22
C LEU A 247 4.71 20.73 12.18
N ALA A 248 5.09 20.81 10.91
CA ALA A 248 4.16 21.15 9.85
C ALA A 248 3.08 20.06 9.66
N VAL A 249 3.44 18.76 9.81
CA VAL A 249 2.48 17.66 9.84
C VAL A 249 1.52 17.81 11.03
N CYS A 250 2.02 18.09 12.23
CA CYS A 250 1.19 18.32 13.41
C CYS A 250 0.15 19.42 13.18
N ASN A 251 0.61 20.58 12.68
CA ASN A 251 -0.28 21.72 12.40
C ASN A 251 -1.35 21.37 11.38
N PHE A 252 -1.00 20.57 10.37
CA PHE A 252 -1.97 20.10 9.39
C PHE A 252 -2.96 19.11 10.01
N CYS A 253 -2.49 18.15 10.79
CA CYS A 253 -3.31 17.15 11.48
C CYS A 253 -4.33 17.81 12.43
N ASN A 254 -3.94 18.87 13.15
CA ASN A 254 -4.83 19.62 14.03
C ASN A 254 -6.03 20.29 13.31
N SER A 255 -5.94 20.43 11.97
CA SER A 255 -7.06 20.95 11.17
C SER A 255 -8.05 19.87 10.72
N ILE A 256 -7.80 18.58 11.06
CA ILE A 256 -8.59 17.45 10.60
C ILE A 256 -9.47 16.94 11.75
N HIS A 257 -10.74 17.32 11.79
CA HIS A 257 -11.65 16.92 12.87
C HIS A 257 -12.11 15.46 12.78
N LYS A 258 -11.98 14.81 11.61
CA LYS A 258 -12.21 13.36 11.44
C LYS A 258 -10.97 12.52 11.77
N LEU A 259 -9.88 13.15 12.18
CA LEU A 259 -8.64 12.44 12.53
C LEU A 259 -8.87 11.59 13.77
N LYS A 260 -8.56 10.30 13.66
CA LYS A 260 -8.64 9.33 14.73
C LYS A 260 -7.30 9.08 15.39
N GLU A 261 -6.25 9.07 14.57
CA GLU A 261 -4.92 8.62 14.99
C GLU A 261 -3.85 9.10 14.00
N VAL A 262 -2.61 9.22 14.48
CA VAL A 262 -1.42 9.42 13.66
C VAL A 262 -0.47 8.23 13.87
N GLU A 263 -0.09 7.57 12.78
CA GLU A 263 0.87 6.47 12.79
C GLU A 263 2.21 6.90 12.19
N LEU A 264 3.30 6.72 12.94
CA LEU A 264 4.65 6.79 12.41
C LEU A 264 5.05 5.41 11.88
N LEU A 265 5.46 5.36 10.62
CA LEU A 265 5.94 4.14 9.96
C LEU A 265 7.45 4.23 9.76
N PRO A 266 8.26 3.63 10.64
CA PRO A 266 9.71 3.65 10.50
C PRO A 266 10.15 3.07 9.15
N TYR A 267 11.09 3.75 8.50
CA TYR A 267 11.67 3.29 7.26
C TYR A 267 12.28 1.89 7.44
N HIS A 268 12.08 1.04 6.44
CA HIS A 268 12.63 -0.30 6.35
C HIS A 268 13.02 -0.64 4.91
N ARG A 269 13.84 -1.67 4.74
CA ARG A 269 14.42 -2.07 3.44
C ARG A 269 13.79 -3.34 2.83
N LEU A 270 12.58 -3.70 3.25
CA LEU A 270 11.91 -4.95 2.82
C LEU A 270 11.66 -5.04 1.30
N GLY A 271 11.55 -3.90 0.61
CA GLY A 271 11.34 -3.85 -0.83
C GLY A 271 12.59 -4.10 -1.69
N VAL A 272 13.80 -4.01 -1.12
CA VAL A 272 15.07 -4.02 -1.89
C VAL A 272 15.24 -5.25 -2.76
N GLU A 273 14.86 -6.43 -2.24
CA GLU A 273 14.93 -7.68 -3.01
C GLU A 273 13.99 -7.65 -4.22
N THR A 274 12.84 -7.01 -4.11
CA THR A 274 11.91 -6.88 -5.24
C THR A 274 12.45 -5.95 -6.32
N TYR A 275 13.19 -4.88 -5.93
CA TYR A 275 13.89 -4.06 -6.93
C TYR A 275 14.89 -4.88 -7.73
N LYS A 276 15.70 -5.76 -7.09
CA LYS A 276 16.61 -6.67 -7.78
C LYS A 276 15.88 -7.60 -8.74
N ASN A 277 14.76 -8.18 -8.29
CA ASN A 277 13.94 -9.07 -9.10
C ASN A 277 13.32 -8.38 -10.31
N LEU A 278 13.03 -7.08 -10.22
CA LEU A 278 12.50 -6.25 -11.29
C LEU A 278 13.58 -5.63 -12.17
N GLU A 279 14.85 -5.89 -11.88
CA GLU A 279 16.02 -5.26 -12.54
C GLU A 279 15.94 -3.72 -12.46
N ALA A 280 15.40 -3.21 -11.35
CA ALA A 280 15.24 -1.80 -11.08
C ALA A 280 16.25 -1.32 -10.03
N ASP A 281 16.65 -0.06 -10.14
CA ASP A 281 17.60 0.53 -9.21
C ASP A 281 16.91 1.08 -7.95
N TYR A 282 17.36 0.61 -6.77
CA TYR A 282 16.91 1.18 -5.50
C TYR A 282 17.76 2.38 -5.13
N GLN A 283 17.16 3.56 -5.11
CA GLN A 283 17.89 4.83 -5.00
C GLN A 283 18.46 5.11 -3.60
N LEU A 284 17.94 4.45 -2.54
CA LEU A 284 18.37 4.66 -1.15
C LEU A 284 19.23 3.48 -0.65
N LYS A 285 20.24 3.08 -1.46
CA LYS A 285 21.07 1.89 -1.18
C LYS A 285 21.79 1.97 0.15
N ASP A 286 22.25 3.17 0.51
CA ASP A 286 23.10 3.43 1.67
C ASP A 286 22.31 3.98 2.87
N LEU A 287 20.99 4.13 2.72
CA LEU A 287 20.15 4.61 3.82
C LEU A 287 19.77 3.47 4.74
N GLU A 288 20.20 3.58 6.00
CA GLU A 288 19.85 2.61 7.03
C GLU A 288 18.52 2.96 7.70
N PRO A 289 17.79 1.95 8.20
CA PRO A 289 16.62 2.17 9.05
C PRO A 289 16.96 3.04 10.28
N PRO A 290 16.02 3.87 10.76
CA PRO A 290 16.25 4.69 11.94
C PRO A 290 16.44 3.81 13.18
N SER A 291 17.35 4.23 14.09
CA SER A 291 17.50 3.60 15.40
C SER A 291 16.24 3.77 16.26
N SER A 292 16.07 2.91 17.26
CA SER A 292 14.97 3.02 18.22
C SER A 292 14.96 4.38 18.93
N ASP A 293 16.14 4.91 19.28
CA ASP A 293 16.26 6.22 19.92
C ASP A 293 15.79 7.35 19.00
N ARG A 294 16.12 7.25 17.69
CA ARG A 294 15.65 8.25 16.72
C ARG A 294 14.14 8.20 16.53
N ILE A 295 13.55 7.01 16.46
CA ILE A 295 12.10 6.85 16.37
C ILE A 295 11.43 7.46 17.60
N LEU A 296 11.96 7.16 18.78
CA LEU A 296 11.46 7.68 20.05
C LEU A 296 11.56 9.21 20.14
N GLU A 297 12.70 9.77 19.73
CA GLU A 297 12.90 11.22 19.66
C GLU A 297 11.84 11.89 18.77
N ARG A 298 11.57 11.32 17.58
CA ARG A 298 10.56 11.84 16.64
C ARG A 298 9.14 11.68 17.18
N THR A 299 8.84 10.57 17.84
CA THR A 299 7.55 10.35 18.51
C THR A 299 7.34 11.36 19.64
N ASN A 300 8.36 11.60 20.46
CA ASN A 300 8.31 12.58 21.54
C ASN A 300 8.13 14.03 21.02
N LEU A 301 8.73 14.36 19.88
CA LEU A 301 8.51 15.66 19.24
C LEU A 301 7.03 15.83 18.88
N LEU A 302 6.43 14.84 18.22
CA LEU A 302 5.03 14.88 17.83
C LEU A 302 4.09 14.89 19.05
N SER A 303 4.43 14.17 20.12
CA SER A 303 3.64 14.14 21.36
C SER A 303 3.61 15.49 22.10
N LYS A 304 4.59 16.37 21.84
CA LYS A 304 4.61 17.75 22.36
C LYS A 304 3.72 18.69 21.55
N CYS A 305 3.32 18.30 20.36
CA CYS A 305 2.30 19.02 19.62
C CYS A 305 0.96 18.84 20.34
N SER A 306 0.16 19.89 20.42
CA SER A 306 -1.17 19.85 21.05
C SER A 306 -2.18 19.08 20.17
N MET A 307 -1.87 17.83 19.80
CA MET A 307 -2.79 16.94 19.11
C MET A 307 -3.65 16.19 20.13
N GLU A 308 -4.97 16.18 19.91
CA GLU A 308 -5.95 15.49 20.78
C GLU A 308 -6.02 13.98 20.49
N VAL A 309 -5.37 13.52 19.41
CA VAL A 309 -5.41 12.12 18.97
C VAL A 309 -4.14 11.36 19.35
N PRO A 310 -4.22 10.02 19.54
CA PRO A 310 -3.06 9.20 19.85
C PRO A 310 -2.06 9.18 18.69
N ILE A 311 -0.78 9.06 19.07
CA ILE A 311 0.32 8.84 18.12
C ILE A 311 0.86 7.44 18.38
N ARG A 312 0.90 6.61 17.34
CA ARG A 312 1.41 5.23 17.41
C ARG A 312 2.61 5.04 16.50
N ILE A 313 3.39 4.02 16.82
CA ILE A 313 4.44 3.50 15.94
C ILE A 313 3.88 2.25 15.28
N GLY A 314 3.66 2.32 13.97
CA GLY A 314 3.14 1.22 13.16
C GLY A 314 4.24 0.36 12.53
N GLY A 315 3.85 -0.53 11.61
CA GLY A 315 4.80 -1.31 10.81
C GLY A 315 5.52 -2.42 11.55
N GLY A 316 4.97 -2.93 12.66
CA GLY A 316 5.58 -4.06 13.39
C GLY A 316 6.85 -3.69 14.15
N PHE A 317 6.97 -2.46 14.59
CA PHE A 317 8.10 -2.01 15.41
C PHE A 317 8.24 -2.85 16.69
N ALA A 318 9.33 -3.62 16.80
CA ALA A 318 9.63 -4.50 17.93
C ALA A 318 10.40 -3.80 19.08
N GLY A 319 10.58 -2.47 19.02
CA GLY A 319 11.27 -1.71 20.07
C GLY A 319 10.43 -1.59 21.35
N LYS A 320 11.11 -1.56 22.52
CA LYS A 320 10.42 -1.24 23.77
C LYS A 320 9.99 0.23 23.74
N LEU A 321 8.68 0.47 23.72
CA LEU A 321 8.12 1.80 23.99
C LEU A 321 8.38 2.18 25.45
N PRO A 322 8.68 3.45 25.75
CA PRO A 322 8.70 3.93 27.12
C PRO A 322 7.34 3.73 27.77
N ASP A 323 7.36 3.44 29.08
CA ASP A 323 6.14 3.15 29.85
C ASP A 323 5.10 4.29 29.81
N GLN A 324 5.53 5.53 29.57
CA GLN A 324 4.63 6.70 29.43
C GLN A 324 3.68 6.64 28.23
N ILE A 325 4.02 5.87 27.18
CA ILE A 325 3.13 5.68 26.03
C ILE A 325 2.15 4.52 26.29
N LYS A 326 2.58 3.50 27.06
CA LYS A 326 1.73 2.37 27.47
C LYS A 326 0.58 2.77 28.40
N ASP A 327 0.80 3.75 29.28
CA ASP A 327 -0.22 4.18 30.24
C ASP A 327 -1.41 4.89 29.58
N ARG A 328 -1.21 5.50 28.40
CA ARG A 328 -2.32 6.06 27.61
C ARG A 328 -3.17 4.99 26.91
N GLU A 329 -2.58 3.85 26.52
CA GLU A 329 -3.31 2.72 25.93
C GLU A 329 -4.14 1.96 26.99
N ASN A 330 -3.67 1.87 28.22
CA ASN A 330 -4.39 1.17 29.30
C ASN A 330 -5.55 1.99 29.88
N ASN A 331 -5.45 3.31 29.93
CA ASN A 331 -6.54 4.17 30.44
C ASN A 331 -7.75 4.25 29.50
N GLN A 332 -7.63 3.82 28.25
CA GLN A 332 -8.79 3.72 27.34
C GLN A 332 -9.53 2.38 27.44
N LYS A 333 -8.94 1.36 28.10
CA LYS A 333 -9.60 0.05 28.31
C LYS A 333 -10.39 -0.06 29.61
N THR A 334 -10.30 0.94 30.53
CA THR A 334 -10.95 0.94 31.83
C THR A 334 -12.04 2.01 31.99
N GLY A 335 -12.46 2.65 30.91
CA GLY A 335 -13.62 3.57 30.91
C GLY A 335 -14.88 2.78 30.54
N GLU A 336 -15.46 2.10 31.54
CA GLU A 336 -16.88 1.73 31.55
C GLU A 336 -17.75 2.96 31.75
#